data_408b1e40abfd17bfb4710025164d6889
#
_entry.id   408b1e40abfd17bfb4710025164d6889
#
_cell.length_a   1.000
_cell.length_b   1.000
_cell.length_c   1.000
_cell.angle_alpha   90.00
_cell.angle_beta   90.00
_cell.angle_gamma   90.00
#
_symmetry.space_group_name_H-M   'P 1'
#
loop_
_entity.id
_entity.type
_entity.pdbx_description
1 polymer ?
#
loop_
_entity_poly.entity_id
_entity_poly.type
_entity_poly.pdbx_seq_one_letter_code
_entity_poly.pdbx_strand_id
1 'polypeptide(L)'
;AAAAPITNTLAIRGEAVRKASEGRPLYSRASTREGRDLQSDMRRRVARGWPTGAKQLLEQRATQRRLNNIQIAQAWRDIARGYFRAGKDETALSAAWAADVIAPGAAPLAYWWGGLAAWRLGKTQDAETLFSTLAQSTQAADSLVSAGGFWAARAALTNGHPDRVTVFLEIGAVHERHFYGLLSRRALGVTADFGWKKPDLHFGDFRDIADTRIGGRAIALLQVGQEHEAERELLNLAAAQSALLPDVLALAAHANLPAVSLKLSGFAEQQAKLATAYPVPDWAPADGYAVDKALVFAFVRQESAFNRRAKSHAGARGLMQLMPRTASYVARESALRGRGKYKLFDPEFNLALGQQYIELLMSERGIQNDLFRTATAYNAGPGNLRKWERNVPHGNDPLLFIESLPSRETRAFVERILTNLWIYRDRLGQNSPSLDDIVAGRWPRYEAQDTNGTD
;
A
#
# COMPACT_ATOMS: atom_id res chain seq x y z
N ALA A 1 -9.71 24.15 -16.25
CA ALA A 1 -9.42 23.53 -17.55
C ALA A 1 -8.65 22.20 -17.46
N ALA A 2 -8.50 21.61 -16.25
CA ALA A 2 -7.66 20.42 -16.04
C ALA A 2 -8.43 19.08 -16.02
N ALA A 3 -9.75 19.06 -16.20
CA ALA A 3 -10.54 17.83 -16.12
C ALA A 3 -10.65 17.02 -17.44
N ALA A 4 -10.31 17.61 -18.57
CA ALA A 4 -10.45 16.96 -19.88
C ALA A 4 -9.52 15.75 -20.14
N PRO A 5 -8.25 15.71 -19.69
CA PRO A 5 -7.35 14.59 -19.96
C PRO A 5 -7.81 13.27 -19.35
N ILE A 6 -8.27 13.29 -18.09
CA ILE A 6 -8.69 12.08 -17.35
C ILE A 6 -9.94 11.44 -17.95
N THR A 7 -10.86 12.26 -18.44
CA THR A 7 -12.07 11.78 -19.12
C THR A 7 -11.73 11.06 -20.44
N ASN A 8 -10.73 11.54 -21.16
CA ASN A 8 -10.29 10.93 -22.42
C ASN A 8 -9.60 9.57 -22.17
N THR A 9 -8.83 9.45 -21.11
CA THR A 9 -8.17 8.20 -20.69
C THR A 9 -9.17 7.13 -20.25
N LEU A 10 -10.26 7.52 -19.58
CA LEU A 10 -11.35 6.61 -19.23
C LEU A 10 -12.08 6.11 -20.47
N ALA A 11 -12.26 6.95 -21.49
CA ALA A 11 -12.85 6.56 -22.78
C ALA A 11 -11.95 5.58 -23.54
N ILE A 12 -10.64 5.82 -23.59
CA ILE A 12 -9.64 4.94 -24.21
C ILE A 12 -9.59 3.58 -23.47
N ARG A 13 -9.65 3.58 -22.14
CA ARG A 13 -9.70 2.35 -21.34
C ARG A 13 -11.00 1.59 -21.57
N GLY A 14 -12.13 2.29 -21.66
CA GLY A 14 -13.45 1.70 -21.98
C GLY A 14 -13.44 1.05 -23.37
N GLU A 15 -12.81 1.67 -24.36
CA GLU A 15 -12.66 1.12 -25.70
C GLU A 15 -11.70 -0.07 -25.76
N ALA A 16 -10.59 -0.03 -25.02
CA ALA A 16 -9.67 -1.15 -24.87
C ALA A 16 -10.34 -2.36 -24.19
N VAL A 17 -11.15 -2.12 -23.15
CA VAL A 17 -11.97 -3.15 -22.49
C VAL A 17 -12.97 -3.76 -23.47
N ARG A 18 -13.65 -2.94 -24.26
CA ARG A 18 -14.60 -3.42 -25.27
C ARG A 18 -13.90 -4.24 -26.37
N LYS A 19 -12.77 -3.78 -26.91
CA LYS A 19 -11.98 -4.52 -27.92
C LYS A 19 -11.41 -5.83 -27.35
N ALA A 20 -11.00 -5.87 -26.06
CA ALA A 20 -10.54 -7.08 -25.41
C ALA A 20 -11.67 -8.10 -25.17
N SER A 21 -12.91 -7.64 -24.93
CA SER A 21 -14.09 -8.51 -24.77
C SER A 21 -14.59 -9.07 -26.11
N GLU A 22 -14.30 -8.41 -27.23
CA GLU A 22 -14.67 -8.83 -28.59
C GLU A 22 -13.66 -9.84 -29.20
N GLY A 23 -12.48 -10.00 -28.60
CA GLY A 23 -11.39 -10.83 -29.11
C GLY A 23 -11.25 -12.19 -28.48
N ARG A 24 -11.75 -13.24 -29.13
CA ARG A 24 -11.57 -14.68 -28.96
C ARG A 24 -11.82 -15.21 -27.53
N PRO A 25 -12.75 -16.17 -27.38
CA PRO A 25 -12.84 -16.94 -26.15
C PRO A 25 -11.48 -17.64 -25.93
N LEU A 26 -10.83 -17.35 -24.81
CA LEU A 26 -9.70 -18.14 -24.33
C LEU A 26 -10.26 -19.56 -24.07
N TYR A 27 -10.07 -20.45 -25.02
CA TYR A 27 -10.41 -21.86 -24.84
C TYR A 27 -9.54 -22.42 -23.73
N SER A 28 -9.99 -22.26 -22.49
CA SER A 28 -9.35 -22.88 -21.35
C SER A 28 -10.06 -24.20 -21.07
N ARG A 29 -9.35 -25.32 -21.20
CA ARG A 29 -9.75 -26.53 -20.50
C ARG A 29 -10.04 -26.17 -19.06
N ALA A 30 -11.13 -26.68 -18.50
CA ALA A 30 -11.41 -26.49 -17.09
C ALA A 30 -10.20 -26.95 -16.26
N SER A 31 -9.86 -26.18 -15.21
CA SER A 31 -8.75 -26.52 -14.32
C SER A 31 -9.05 -27.82 -13.58
N THR A 32 -8.25 -28.84 -13.81
CA THR A 32 -8.36 -30.14 -13.12
C THR A 32 -7.76 -30.05 -11.70
N ARG A 33 -8.14 -30.97 -10.80
CA ARG A 33 -7.53 -31.08 -9.47
C ARG A 33 -6.01 -31.29 -9.58
N GLU A 34 -5.58 -32.18 -10.45
CA GLU A 34 -4.17 -32.47 -10.69
C GLU A 34 -3.41 -31.28 -11.22
N GLY A 35 -4.00 -30.50 -12.14
CA GLY A 35 -3.41 -29.25 -12.62
C GLY A 35 -3.24 -28.21 -11.50
N ARG A 36 -4.20 -28.10 -10.57
CA ARG A 36 -4.08 -27.21 -9.40
C ARG A 36 -2.98 -27.66 -8.43
N ASP A 37 -2.83 -28.98 -8.23
CA ASP A 37 -1.80 -29.55 -7.37
C ASP A 37 -0.40 -29.30 -7.94
N LEU A 38 -0.22 -29.46 -9.26
CA LEU A 38 1.03 -29.13 -9.96
C LEU A 38 1.36 -27.63 -9.85
N GLN A 39 0.39 -26.75 -10.07
CA GLN A 39 0.61 -25.30 -9.86
C GLN A 39 1.00 -24.99 -8.41
N SER A 40 0.35 -25.63 -7.44
CA SER A 40 0.68 -25.47 -6.03
C SER A 40 2.11 -25.92 -5.72
N ASP A 41 2.54 -27.05 -6.31
CA ASP A 41 3.91 -27.53 -6.14
C ASP A 41 4.93 -26.56 -6.73
N MET A 42 4.71 -26.07 -7.95
CA MET A 42 5.59 -25.07 -8.55
C MET A 42 5.68 -23.78 -7.71
N ARG A 43 4.53 -23.29 -7.19
CA ARG A 43 4.51 -22.15 -6.27
C ARG A 43 5.31 -22.38 -4.99
N ARG A 44 5.21 -23.58 -4.39
CA ARG A 44 6.00 -23.97 -3.22
C ARG A 44 7.50 -23.98 -3.51
N ARG A 45 7.92 -24.51 -4.67
CA ARG A 45 9.33 -24.49 -5.09
C ARG A 45 9.86 -23.07 -5.23
N VAL A 46 9.11 -22.20 -5.92
CA VAL A 46 9.47 -20.77 -6.05
C VAL A 46 9.53 -20.09 -4.67
N ALA A 47 8.55 -20.34 -3.79
CA ALA A 47 8.53 -19.75 -2.45
C ALA A 47 9.73 -20.19 -1.59
N ARG A 48 10.26 -21.39 -1.82
CA ARG A 48 11.48 -21.92 -1.17
C ARG A 48 12.77 -21.43 -1.84
N GLY A 49 12.71 -20.51 -2.81
CA GLY A 49 13.88 -19.99 -3.52
C GLY A 49 14.43 -20.92 -4.61
N TRP A 50 13.62 -21.87 -5.09
CA TRP A 50 14.01 -22.79 -6.14
C TRP A 50 13.18 -22.65 -7.44
N PRO A 51 13.26 -21.48 -8.13
CA PRO A 51 12.54 -21.24 -9.38
C PRO A 51 12.99 -22.18 -10.51
N THR A 52 14.25 -22.57 -10.53
CA THR A 52 14.78 -23.53 -11.52
C THR A 52 14.08 -24.89 -11.44
N GLY A 53 13.82 -25.40 -10.23
CA GLY A 53 13.09 -26.66 -10.07
C GLY A 53 11.60 -26.54 -10.43
N ALA A 54 11.02 -25.34 -10.28
CA ALA A 54 9.67 -25.06 -10.78
C ALA A 54 9.64 -25.03 -12.32
N LYS A 55 10.64 -24.39 -12.96
CA LYS A 55 10.82 -24.34 -14.42
C LYS A 55 10.97 -25.74 -15.00
N GLN A 56 11.88 -26.53 -14.44
CA GLN A 56 12.10 -27.93 -14.88
C GLN A 56 10.84 -28.78 -14.81
N LEU A 57 10.04 -28.63 -13.74
CA LEU A 57 8.75 -29.33 -13.64
C LEU A 57 7.76 -28.85 -14.71
N LEU A 58 7.66 -27.55 -14.95
CA LEU A 58 6.76 -26.98 -15.96
C LEU A 58 7.12 -27.42 -17.38
N GLU A 59 8.42 -27.55 -17.71
CA GLU A 59 8.90 -27.94 -19.04
C GLU A 59 8.70 -29.43 -19.36
N GLN A 60 8.37 -30.25 -18.37
CA GLN A 60 8.04 -31.67 -18.62
C GLN A 60 6.75 -31.79 -19.45
N ARG A 61 6.80 -32.53 -20.56
CA ARG A 61 5.64 -32.75 -21.44
C ARG A 61 4.43 -33.31 -20.66
N ALA A 62 4.66 -34.21 -19.70
CA ALA A 62 3.60 -34.76 -18.87
C ALA A 62 2.89 -33.68 -18.02
N THR A 63 3.62 -32.72 -17.47
CA THR A 63 3.08 -31.58 -16.72
C THR A 63 2.28 -30.66 -17.64
N GLN A 64 2.82 -30.28 -18.80
CA GLN A 64 2.15 -29.39 -19.74
C GLN A 64 0.81 -29.95 -20.25
N ARG A 65 0.72 -31.28 -20.46
CA ARG A 65 -0.53 -31.93 -20.89
C ARG A 65 -1.65 -31.87 -19.83
N ARG A 66 -1.31 -31.65 -18.57
CA ARG A 66 -2.24 -31.61 -17.43
C ARG A 66 -2.65 -30.18 -17.04
N LEU A 67 -1.99 -29.17 -17.59
CA LEU A 67 -2.26 -27.76 -17.37
C LEU A 67 -2.98 -27.14 -18.57
N ASN A 68 -3.84 -26.18 -18.33
CA ASN A 68 -4.33 -25.29 -19.38
C ASN A 68 -3.36 -24.13 -19.60
N ASN A 69 -3.51 -23.39 -20.71
CA ASN A 69 -2.62 -22.28 -21.06
C ASN A 69 -2.56 -21.18 -19.99
N ILE A 70 -3.69 -20.87 -19.35
CA ILE A 70 -3.73 -19.90 -18.24
C ILE A 70 -2.87 -20.39 -17.07
N GLN A 71 -2.98 -21.66 -16.71
CA GLN A 71 -2.18 -22.25 -15.64
C GLN A 71 -0.70 -22.27 -15.96
N ILE A 72 -0.32 -22.53 -17.22
CA ILE A 72 1.06 -22.50 -17.69
C ILE A 72 1.59 -21.06 -17.62
N ALA A 73 0.84 -20.06 -18.11
CA ALA A 73 1.24 -18.64 -18.03
C ALA A 73 1.39 -18.18 -16.58
N GLN A 74 0.47 -18.57 -15.70
CA GLN A 74 0.57 -18.27 -14.26
C GLN A 74 1.78 -18.93 -13.60
N ALA A 75 2.16 -20.14 -14.03
CA ALA A 75 3.37 -20.79 -13.53
C ALA A 75 4.63 -20.05 -14.00
N TRP A 76 4.69 -19.63 -15.27
CA TRP A 76 5.78 -18.79 -15.78
C TRP A 76 5.88 -17.45 -15.06
N ARG A 77 4.75 -16.79 -14.75
CA ARG A 77 4.71 -15.60 -13.90
C ARG A 77 5.38 -15.81 -12.54
N ASP A 78 5.05 -16.93 -11.88
CA ASP A 78 5.64 -17.23 -10.57
C ASP A 78 7.14 -17.54 -10.66
N ILE A 79 7.56 -18.21 -11.75
CA ILE A 79 8.97 -18.48 -12.08
C ILE A 79 9.71 -17.17 -12.34
N ALA A 80 9.13 -16.24 -13.14
CA ALA A 80 9.70 -14.91 -13.40
C ALA A 80 9.95 -14.16 -12.10
N ARG A 81 8.94 -14.13 -11.19
CA ARG A 81 9.10 -13.56 -9.85
C ARG A 81 10.24 -14.20 -9.08
N GLY A 82 10.35 -15.52 -9.13
CA GLY A 82 11.40 -16.25 -8.41
C GLY A 82 12.80 -15.90 -8.89
N TYR A 83 12.98 -15.81 -10.20
CA TYR A 83 14.26 -15.43 -10.79
C TYR A 83 14.62 -13.97 -10.56
N PHE A 84 13.65 -13.05 -10.68
CA PHE A 84 13.84 -11.63 -10.35
C PHE A 84 14.34 -11.44 -8.91
N ARG A 85 13.71 -12.14 -7.95
CA ARG A 85 14.14 -12.12 -6.54
C ARG A 85 15.51 -12.73 -6.29
N ALA A 86 15.91 -13.65 -7.14
CA ALA A 86 17.23 -14.27 -7.09
C ALA A 86 18.30 -13.46 -7.85
N GLY A 87 17.97 -12.29 -8.38
CA GLY A 87 18.88 -11.46 -9.18
C GLY A 87 19.23 -12.07 -10.55
N LYS A 88 18.43 -13.02 -11.05
CA LYS A 88 18.63 -13.68 -12.35
C LYS A 88 17.71 -13.05 -13.39
N ASP A 89 17.98 -11.78 -13.72
CA ASP A 89 17.09 -10.92 -14.48
C ASP A 89 16.87 -11.38 -15.91
N GLU A 90 17.89 -11.86 -16.62
CA GLU A 90 17.74 -12.42 -17.98
C GLU A 90 16.74 -13.59 -17.99
N THR A 91 16.83 -14.47 -17.00
CA THR A 91 15.92 -15.61 -16.90
C THR A 91 14.52 -15.18 -16.47
N ALA A 92 14.42 -14.16 -15.61
CA ALA A 92 13.14 -13.58 -15.21
C ALA A 92 12.42 -12.95 -16.40
N LEU A 93 13.13 -12.17 -17.21
CA LEU A 93 12.61 -11.56 -18.43
C LEU A 93 12.14 -12.63 -19.43
N SER A 94 12.96 -13.65 -19.69
CA SER A 94 12.59 -14.76 -20.57
C SER A 94 11.35 -15.52 -20.09
N ALA A 95 11.22 -15.72 -18.77
CA ALA A 95 10.05 -16.37 -18.18
C ALA A 95 8.77 -15.49 -18.30
N ALA A 96 8.92 -14.16 -18.21
CA ALA A 96 7.82 -13.23 -18.40
C ALA A 96 7.29 -13.26 -19.86
N TRP A 97 8.18 -13.26 -20.84
CA TRP A 97 7.81 -13.42 -22.25
C TRP A 97 7.18 -14.79 -22.53
N ALA A 98 7.68 -15.86 -21.92
CA ALA A 98 7.08 -17.18 -22.06
C ALA A 98 5.63 -17.21 -21.54
N ALA A 99 5.32 -16.49 -20.47
CA ALA A 99 3.94 -16.36 -19.98
C ALA A 99 3.03 -15.67 -20.99
N ASP A 100 3.51 -14.60 -21.61
CA ASP A 100 2.75 -13.82 -22.59
C ASP A 100 2.48 -14.62 -23.88
N VAL A 101 3.49 -15.28 -24.41
CA VAL A 101 3.37 -16.11 -25.63
C VAL A 101 2.34 -17.22 -25.46
N ILE A 102 2.28 -17.85 -24.27
CA ILE A 102 1.36 -18.98 -23.99
C ILE A 102 -0.10 -18.52 -23.85
N ALA A 103 -0.33 -17.46 -23.11
CA ALA A 103 -1.65 -16.91 -22.89
C ALA A 103 -1.57 -15.39 -22.66
N PRO A 104 -1.60 -14.59 -23.74
CA PRO A 104 -1.47 -13.12 -23.65
C PRO A 104 -2.50 -12.53 -22.68
N GLY A 105 -2.04 -11.66 -21.80
CA GLY A 105 -2.87 -10.98 -20.82
C GLY A 105 -3.32 -11.82 -19.61
N ALA A 106 -3.20 -13.15 -19.63
CA ALA A 106 -3.72 -14.03 -18.57
C ALA A 106 -2.92 -13.98 -17.25
N ALA A 107 -1.73 -13.40 -17.26
CA ALA A 107 -0.85 -13.35 -16.10
C ALA A 107 -0.20 -11.97 -15.92
N PRO A 108 -0.97 -10.91 -15.60
CA PRO A 108 -0.46 -9.52 -15.60
C PRO A 108 0.79 -9.28 -14.76
N LEU A 109 0.95 -10.00 -13.64
CA LEU A 109 2.16 -9.94 -12.83
C LEU A 109 3.42 -10.48 -13.56
N ALA A 110 3.30 -11.19 -14.68
CA ALA A 110 4.47 -11.55 -15.50
C ALA A 110 5.06 -10.30 -16.14
N TYR A 111 4.23 -9.41 -16.67
CA TYR A 111 4.66 -8.12 -17.22
C TYR A 111 5.36 -7.26 -16.17
N TRP A 112 4.85 -7.27 -14.93
CA TRP A 112 5.48 -6.57 -13.82
C TRP A 112 6.90 -7.06 -13.53
N TRP A 113 7.06 -8.37 -13.30
CA TRP A 113 8.37 -8.94 -12.98
C TRP A 113 9.34 -8.90 -14.14
N GLY A 114 8.84 -9.11 -15.36
CA GLY A 114 9.62 -8.98 -16.59
C GLY A 114 10.06 -7.53 -16.84
N GLY A 115 9.16 -6.57 -16.67
CA GLY A 115 9.44 -5.15 -16.81
C GLY A 115 10.50 -4.66 -15.82
N LEU A 116 10.40 -5.04 -14.53
CA LEU A 116 11.42 -4.72 -13.54
C LEU A 116 12.77 -5.40 -13.84
N ALA A 117 12.76 -6.65 -14.33
CA ALA A 117 13.97 -7.35 -14.74
C ALA A 117 14.63 -6.67 -15.96
N ALA A 118 13.83 -6.30 -16.97
CA ALA A 118 14.31 -5.58 -18.14
C ALA A 118 14.88 -4.21 -17.77
N TRP A 119 14.21 -3.47 -16.88
CA TRP A 119 14.70 -2.20 -16.36
C TRP A 119 16.06 -2.35 -15.66
N ARG A 120 16.21 -3.35 -14.79
CA ARG A 120 17.45 -3.65 -14.08
C ARG A 120 18.61 -4.05 -15.03
N LEU A 121 18.29 -4.68 -16.16
CA LEU A 121 19.23 -5.04 -17.21
C LEU A 121 19.57 -3.87 -18.15
N GLY A 122 18.93 -2.71 -18.01
CA GLY A 122 19.04 -1.61 -18.97
C GLY A 122 18.36 -1.88 -20.32
N LYS A 123 17.53 -2.93 -20.42
CA LYS A 123 16.71 -3.26 -21.63
C LYS A 123 15.43 -2.43 -21.61
N THR A 124 15.60 -1.12 -21.75
CA THR A 124 14.52 -0.14 -21.52
C THR A 124 13.37 -0.28 -22.51
N GLN A 125 13.63 -0.77 -23.73
CA GLN A 125 12.59 -1.05 -24.72
C GLN A 125 11.69 -2.22 -24.32
N ASP A 126 12.29 -3.31 -23.81
CA ASP A 126 11.53 -4.44 -23.25
C ASP A 126 10.73 -3.99 -22.01
N ALA A 127 11.32 -3.16 -21.18
CA ALA A 127 10.65 -2.60 -20.00
C ALA A 127 9.43 -1.77 -20.38
N GLU A 128 9.56 -0.85 -21.39
CA GLU A 128 8.45 -0.06 -21.89
C GLU A 128 7.32 -0.94 -22.43
N THR A 129 7.66 -1.95 -23.22
CA THR A 129 6.67 -2.87 -23.80
C THR A 129 5.91 -3.62 -22.71
N LEU A 130 6.61 -4.19 -21.74
CA LEU A 130 6.00 -4.97 -20.67
C LEU A 130 5.15 -4.09 -19.72
N PHE A 131 5.66 -2.93 -19.32
CA PHE A 131 4.91 -2.02 -18.46
C PHE A 131 3.70 -1.39 -19.16
N SER A 132 3.81 -1.05 -20.43
CA SER A 132 2.67 -0.53 -21.20
C SER A 132 1.57 -1.59 -21.40
N THR A 133 1.95 -2.84 -21.65
CA THR A 133 1.01 -3.97 -21.69
C THR A 133 0.31 -4.15 -20.33
N LEU A 134 1.06 -4.00 -19.23
CA LEU A 134 0.50 -4.06 -17.88
C LEU A 134 -0.49 -2.90 -17.62
N ALA A 135 -0.12 -1.68 -17.98
CA ALA A 135 -0.96 -0.49 -17.84
C ALA A 135 -2.31 -0.60 -18.56
N GLN A 136 -2.33 -1.32 -19.67
CA GLN A 136 -3.55 -1.55 -20.48
C GLN A 136 -4.32 -2.81 -20.06
N SER A 137 -3.82 -3.57 -19.09
CA SER A 137 -4.43 -4.83 -18.68
C SER A 137 -5.78 -4.62 -17.98
N THR A 138 -6.80 -5.34 -18.45
CA THR A 138 -8.12 -5.41 -17.83
C THR A 138 -8.21 -6.48 -16.74
N GLN A 139 -7.20 -7.34 -16.65
CA GLN A 139 -7.09 -8.43 -15.67
C GLN A 139 -6.23 -8.06 -14.46
N ALA A 140 -5.52 -6.92 -14.52
CA ALA A 140 -4.68 -6.44 -13.44
C ALA A 140 -5.50 -5.66 -12.40
N ALA A 141 -5.09 -5.75 -11.13
CA ALA A 141 -5.64 -4.88 -10.10
C ALA A 141 -5.28 -3.41 -10.37
N ASP A 142 -6.12 -2.49 -9.92
CA ASP A 142 -5.97 -1.05 -10.13
C ASP A 142 -4.61 -0.51 -9.72
N SER A 143 -4.08 -0.96 -8.56
CA SER A 143 -2.74 -0.58 -8.09
C SER A 143 -1.63 -1.02 -9.05
N LEU A 144 -1.80 -2.18 -9.69
CA LEU A 144 -0.83 -2.72 -10.63
C LEU A 144 -0.93 -2.03 -12.00
N VAL A 145 -2.13 -1.61 -12.41
CA VAL A 145 -2.35 -0.76 -13.61
C VAL A 145 -1.66 0.60 -13.41
N SER A 146 -1.85 1.24 -12.24
CA SER A 146 -1.17 2.49 -11.91
C SER A 146 0.36 2.34 -11.92
N ALA A 147 0.87 1.24 -11.35
CA ALA A 147 2.30 0.95 -11.38
C ALA A 147 2.81 0.75 -12.82
N GLY A 148 2.07 0.01 -13.64
CA GLY A 148 2.37 -0.18 -15.07
C GLY A 148 2.45 1.14 -15.81
N GLY A 149 1.48 2.04 -15.61
CA GLY A 149 1.46 3.36 -16.25
C GLY A 149 2.66 4.22 -15.87
N PHE A 150 2.95 4.33 -14.57
CA PHE A 150 4.08 5.12 -14.09
C PHE A 150 5.44 4.58 -14.61
N TRP A 151 5.65 3.26 -14.54
CA TRP A 151 6.89 2.66 -15.02
C TRP A 151 7.01 2.67 -16.55
N ALA A 152 5.89 2.55 -17.27
CA ALA A 152 5.88 2.73 -18.74
C ALA A 152 6.28 4.16 -19.12
N ALA A 153 5.79 5.17 -18.41
CA ALA A 153 6.18 6.56 -18.60
C ALA A 153 7.68 6.78 -18.40
N ARG A 154 8.25 6.20 -17.32
CA ARG A 154 9.70 6.25 -17.06
C ARG A 154 10.50 5.60 -18.18
N ALA A 155 10.06 4.43 -18.64
CA ALA A 155 10.74 3.70 -19.73
C ALA A 155 10.63 4.45 -21.07
N ALA A 156 9.46 5.01 -21.39
CA ALA A 156 9.25 5.83 -22.59
C ALA A 156 10.16 7.07 -22.60
N LEU A 157 10.27 7.76 -21.46
CA LEU A 157 11.17 8.90 -21.33
C LEU A 157 12.63 8.50 -21.58
N THR A 158 13.07 7.38 -21.01
CA THR A 158 14.44 6.85 -21.18
C THR A 158 14.71 6.42 -22.63
N ASN A 159 13.69 5.93 -23.35
CA ASN A 159 13.78 5.52 -24.76
C ASN A 159 13.66 6.69 -25.76
N GLY A 160 13.47 7.93 -25.28
CA GLY A 160 13.29 9.09 -26.16
C GLY A 160 11.89 9.16 -26.82
N HIS A 161 10.86 8.64 -26.15
CA HIS A 161 9.46 8.68 -26.57
C HIS A 161 8.62 9.64 -25.69
N PRO A 162 8.93 10.95 -25.63
CA PRO A 162 8.27 11.90 -24.73
C PRO A 162 6.76 12.07 -25.04
N ASP A 163 6.35 11.82 -26.28
CA ASP A 163 4.96 11.83 -26.72
C ASP A 163 4.08 10.80 -26.01
N ARG A 164 4.67 9.70 -25.54
CA ARG A 164 3.98 8.62 -24.84
C ARG A 164 3.93 8.80 -23.31
N VAL A 165 4.80 9.65 -22.76
CA VAL A 165 4.94 9.83 -21.31
C VAL A 165 3.63 10.28 -20.68
N THR A 166 3.00 11.33 -21.21
CA THR A 166 1.74 11.88 -20.70
C THR A 166 0.63 10.82 -20.73
N VAL A 167 0.51 10.08 -21.82
CA VAL A 167 -0.51 9.02 -21.97
C VAL A 167 -0.36 7.94 -20.88
N PHE A 168 0.86 7.50 -20.62
CA PHE A 168 1.09 6.49 -19.59
C PHE A 168 0.88 7.04 -18.18
N LEU A 169 1.28 8.27 -17.90
CA LEU A 169 1.01 8.93 -16.64
C LEU A 169 -0.49 9.11 -16.39
N GLU A 170 -1.28 9.46 -17.41
CA GLU A 170 -2.73 9.56 -17.31
C GLU A 170 -3.37 8.22 -16.91
N ILE A 171 -2.93 7.11 -17.52
CA ILE A 171 -3.37 5.77 -17.13
C ILE A 171 -3.02 5.50 -15.65
N GLY A 172 -1.80 5.81 -15.25
CA GLY A 172 -1.36 5.65 -13.86
C GLY A 172 -2.17 6.49 -12.86
N ALA A 173 -2.56 7.70 -13.25
CA ALA A 173 -3.23 8.69 -12.41
C ALA A 173 -4.71 8.40 -12.11
N VAL A 174 -5.35 7.48 -12.85
CA VAL A 174 -6.78 7.13 -12.69
C VAL A 174 -7.10 6.69 -11.26
N HIS A 175 -6.20 5.97 -10.63
CA HIS A 175 -6.39 5.42 -9.28
C HIS A 175 -5.61 6.23 -8.24
N GLU A 176 -6.07 7.43 -7.97
CA GLU A 176 -5.41 8.49 -7.17
C GLU A 176 -5.06 8.13 -5.72
N ARG A 177 -5.59 7.04 -5.18
CA ARG A 177 -5.33 6.59 -3.80
C ARG A 177 -4.29 5.48 -3.70
N HIS A 178 -3.69 5.11 -4.82
CA HIS A 178 -2.58 4.16 -4.86
C HIS A 178 -1.25 4.89 -4.97
N PHE A 179 -0.18 4.28 -4.46
CA PHE A 179 1.17 4.82 -4.45
C PHE A 179 1.59 5.38 -5.82
N TYR A 180 1.52 4.56 -6.86
CA TYR A 180 1.86 4.98 -8.22
C TYR A 180 0.83 5.91 -8.86
N GLY A 181 -0.41 5.89 -8.39
CA GLY A 181 -1.44 6.84 -8.80
C GLY A 181 -1.10 8.27 -8.37
N LEU A 182 -0.68 8.44 -7.11
CA LEU A 182 -0.22 9.72 -6.59
C LEU A 182 1.05 10.22 -7.31
N LEU A 183 2.02 9.33 -7.55
CA LEU A 183 3.22 9.65 -8.31
C LEU A 183 2.89 10.11 -9.74
N SER A 184 1.97 9.41 -10.42
CA SER A 184 1.55 9.77 -11.77
C SER A 184 0.85 11.13 -11.81
N ARG A 185 -0.05 11.40 -10.87
CA ARG A 185 -0.72 12.72 -10.76
C ARG A 185 0.28 13.84 -10.52
N ARG A 186 1.23 13.63 -9.60
CA ARG A 186 2.27 14.63 -9.31
C ARG A 186 3.17 14.88 -10.52
N ALA A 187 3.54 13.84 -11.26
CA ALA A 187 4.32 13.96 -12.50
C ALA A 187 3.58 14.74 -13.59
N LEU A 188 2.24 14.66 -13.64
CA LEU A 188 1.38 15.46 -14.51
C LEU A 188 1.17 16.90 -14.02
N GLY A 189 1.66 17.26 -12.84
CA GLY A 189 1.37 18.55 -12.21
C GLY A 189 -0.08 18.70 -11.73
N VAL A 190 -0.81 17.60 -11.59
CA VAL A 190 -2.20 17.60 -11.12
C VAL A 190 -2.21 17.43 -9.61
N THR A 191 -2.75 18.43 -8.90
CA THR A 191 -3.01 18.31 -7.46
C THR A 191 -4.15 17.34 -7.19
N ALA A 192 -4.05 16.57 -6.13
CA ALA A 192 -5.18 15.79 -5.65
C ALA A 192 -6.19 16.75 -5.01
N ASP A 193 -7.44 16.64 -5.40
CA ASP A 193 -8.56 17.31 -4.70
C ASP A 193 -9.39 16.20 -4.03
N PHE A 194 -8.97 15.86 -2.82
CA PHE A 194 -9.57 14.74 -2.13
C PHE A 194 -10.92 15.07 -1.47
N GLY A 195 -11.23 16.34 -1.24
CA GLY A 195 -12.42 16.74 -0.48
C GLY A 195 -12.43 16.17 0.95
N TRP A 196 -12.34 17.05 1.95
CA TRP A 196 -12.22 16.62 3.36
C TRP A 196 -13.51 16.84 4.16
N LYS A 197 -14.66 16.77 3.49
CA LYS A 197 -15.96 16.94 4.16
C LYS A 197 -16.23 15.72 5.05
N LYS A 198 -16.47 15.96 6.35
CA LYS A 198 -17.02 14.93 7.26
C LYS A 198 -18.47 14.62 6.87
N PRO A 199 -18.99 13.41 7.18
CA PRO A 199 -20.42 13.15 7.04
C PRO A 199 -21.21 14.12 7.94
N ASP A 200 -22.34 14.58 7.47
CA ASP A 200 -23.21 15.42 8.28
C ASP A 200 -23.81 14.57 9.42
N LEU A 201 -23.93 15.13 10.61
CA LEU A 201 -24.53 14.48 11.78
C LEU A 201 -25.70 15.34 12.25
N HIS A 202 -26.91 14.83 12.09
CA HIS A 202 -28.12 15.51 12.52
C HIS A 202 -28.61 15.01 13.88
N PHE A 203 -29.40 15.79 14.57
CA PHE A 203 -29.97 15.39 15.86
C PHE A 203 -30.81 14.12 15.77
N GLY A 204 -31.50 13.91 14.64
CA GLY A 204 -32.24 12.69 14.34
C GLY A 204 -31.38 11.46 14.35
N ASP A 205 -30.26 11.51 13.65
CA ASP A 205 -29.28 10.40 13.51
C ASP A 205 -28.73 9.99 14.89
N PHE A 206 -28.40 11.00 15.73
CA PHE A 206 -27.94 10.76 17.09
C PHE A 206 -29.03 10.10 17.94
N ARG A 207 -30.31 10.54 17.80
CA ARG A 207 -31.43 9.98 18.54
C ARG A 207 -31.74 8.56 18.13
N ASP A 208 -31.66 8.25 16.83
CA ASP A 208 -31.89 6.91 16.31
C ASP A 208 -30.82 5.90 16.85
N ILE A 209 -29.57 6.35 17.03
CA ILE A 209 -28.57 5.59 17.75
C ILE A 209 -28.92 5.45 19.23
N ALA A 210 -29.24 6.56 19.91
CA ALA A 210 -29.44 6.60 21.36
C ALA A 210 -30.64 5.76 21.82
N ASP A 211 -31.70 5.69 21.01
CA ASP A 211 -32.90 4.92 21.29
C ASP A 211 -32.71 3.41 21.20
N THR A 212 -31.56 2.94 20.61
CA THR A 212 -31.21 1.52 20.67
C THR A 212 -30.53 1.19 21.99
N ARG A 213 -30.74 -0.03 22.49
CA ARG A 213 -30.04 -0.50 23.72
C ARG A 213 -28.52 -0.50 23.57
N ILE A 214 -27.99 -0.85 22.39
CA ILE A 214 -26.54 -0.92 22.11
C ILE A 214 -26.00 0.51 21.99
N GLY A 215 -26.66 1.36 21.23
CA GLY A 215 -26.22 2.75 21.01
C GLY A 215 -26.32 3.61 22.28
N GLY A 216 -27.41 3.50 23.05
CA GLY A 216 -27.55 4.19 24.33
C GLY A 216 -26.42 3.79 25.29
N ARG A 217 -26.03 2.50 25.31
CA ARG A 217 -24.86 2.05 26.11
C ARG A 217 -23.54 2.63 25.55
N ALA A 218 -23.35 2.68 24.23
CA ALA A 218 -22.19 3.28 23.63
C ALA A 218 -22.03 4.75 24.01
N ILE A 219 -23.13 5.51 23.95
CA ILE A 219 -23.15 6.94 24.32
C ILE A 219 -22.81 7.10 25.83
N ALA A 220 -23.40 6.29 26.70
CA ALA A 220 -23.08 6.33 28.13
C ALA A 220 -21.58 6.01 28.38
N LEU A 221 -20.99 5.09 27.63
CA LEU A 221 -19.57 4.78 27.72
C LEU A 221 -18.69 5.97 27.27
N LEU A 222 -19.09 6.70 26.22
CA LEU A 222 -18.40 7.92 25.78
C LEU A 222 -18.46 9.01 26.87
N GLN A 223 -19.60 9.19 27.53
CA GLN A 223 -19.76 10.19 28.60
C GLN A 223 -18.84 9.93 29.80
N VAL A 224 -18.45 8.68 30.06
CA VAL A 224 -17.55 8.32 31.15
C VAL A 224 -16.10 8.06 30.68
N GLY A 225 -15.76 8.46 29.43
CA GLY A 225 -14.42 8.33 28.87
C GLY A 225 -13.97 6.89 28.54
N GLN A 226 -14.94 5.95 28.45
CA GLN A 226 -14.67 4.56 28.07
C GLN A 226 -14.77 4.39 26.53
N GLU A 227 -13.93 5.15 25.80
CA GLU A 227 -14.02 5.26 24.35
C GLU A 227 -13.80 3.92 23.63
N HIS A 228 -12.86 3.11 24.10
CA HIS A 228 -12.58 1.81 23.45
C HIS A 228 -13.78 0.85 23.56
N GLU A 229 -14.45 0.84 24.68
CA GLU A 229 -15.65 0.05 24.91
C GLU A 229 -16.82 0.59 24.08
N ALA A 230 -16.95 1.92 23.98
CA ALA A 230 -17.92 2.58 23.11
C ALA A 230 -17.70 2.25 21.62
N GLU A 231 -16.46 2.29 21.15
CA GLU A 231 -16.10 1.87 19.77
C GLU A 231 -16.59 0.45 19.45
N ARG A 232 -16.40 -0.48 20.40
CA ARG A 232 -16.87 -1.87 20.23
C ARG A 232 -18.40 -1.95 20.14
N GLU A 233 -19.11 -1.22 20.99
CA GLU A 233 -20.56 -1.18 20.95
C GLU A 233 -21.09 -0.56 19.66
N LEU A 234 -20.50 0.54 19.19
CA LEU A 234 -20.88 1.18 17.92
C LEU A 234 -20.63 0.24 16.71
N LEU A 235 -19.52 -0.49 16.70
CA LEU A 235 -19.27 -1.49 15.65
C LEU A 235 -20.26 -2.65 15.73
N ASN A 236 -20.66 -3.09 16.93
CA ASN A 236 -21.69 -4.10 17.12
C ASN A 236 -23.05 -3.60 16.64
N LEU A 237 -23.38 -2.34 16.91
CA LEU A 237 -24.62 -1.71 16.43
C LEU A 237 -24.67 -1.67 14.90
N ALA A 238 -23.59 -1.17 14.26
CA ALA A 238 -23.50 -1.12 12.81
C ALA A 238 -23.62 -2.51 12.14
N ALA A 239 -23.07 -3.54 12.79
CA ALA A 239 -23.19 -4.91 12.32
C ALA A 239 -24.58 -5.52 12.52
N ALA A 240 -25.26 -5.18 13.62
CA ALA A 240 -26.59 -5.70 13.96
C ALA A 240 -27.71 -4.96 13.22
N GLN A 241 -27.54 -3.68 12.94
CA GLN A 241 -28.53 -2.79 12.33
C GLN A 241 -27.89 -1.97 11.20
N SER A 242 -27.80 -2.56 10.02
CA SER A 242 -27.14 -1.94 8.87
C SER A 242 -27.78 -0.61 8.42
N ALA A 243 -29.05 -0.37 8.76
CA ALA A 243 -29.73 0.89 8.49
C ALA A 243 -29.09 2.07 9.24
N LEU A 244 -28.54 1.84 10.46
CA LEU A 244 -27.88 2.86 11.29
C LEU A 244 -26.38 3.03 10.97
N LEU A 245 -25.87 2.33 9.98
CA LEU A 245 -24.44 2.38 9.66
C LEU A 245 -23.97 3.79 9.26
N PRO A 246 -24.70 4.56 8.42
CA PRO A 246 -24.35 5.96 8.12
C PRO A 246 -24.31 6.83 9.38
N ASP A 247 -25.29 6.68 10.26
CA ASP A 247 -25.43 7.48 11.50
C ASP A 247 -24.29 7.18 12.48
N VAL A 248 -23.95 5.88 12.65
CA VAL A 248 -22.80 5.44 13.46
C VAL A 248 -21.50 5.99 12.88
N LEU A 249 -21.34 6.02 11.56
CA LEU A 249 -20.17 6.58 10.91
C LEU A 249 -20.08 8.10 11.12
N ALA A 250 -21.20 8.82 10.97
CA ALA A 250 -21.28 10.25 11.23
C ALA A 250 -20.92 10.57 12.69
N LEU A 251 -21.53 9.86 13.64
CA LEU A 251 -21.21 9.99 15.06
C LEU A 251 -19.71 9.74 15.31
N ALA A 252 -19.14 8.66 14.77
CA ALA A 252 -17.74 8.33 14.96
C ALA A 252 -16.78 9.41 14.42
N ALA A 253 -17.13 10.01 13.26
CA ALA A 253 -16.33 11.07 12.65
C ALA A 253 -16.35 12.38 13.46
N HIS A 254 -17.44 12.65 14.20
CA HIS A 254 -17.59 13.83 15.04
C HIS A 254 -17.14 13.60 16.49
N ALA A 255 -17.30 12.38 17.02
CA ALA A 255 -16.92 12.02 18.39
C ALA A 255 -15.46 11.58 18.55
N ASN A 256 -14.59 11.87 17.58
CA ASN A 256 -13.16 11.53 17.63
C ASN A 256 -12.87 10.02 17.84
N LEU A 257 -13.65 9.16 17.15
CA LEU A 257 -13.50 7.70 17.21
C LEU A 257 -12.87 7.16 15.91
N PRO A 258 -11.55 7.34 15.74
CA PRO A 258 -10.89 7.12 14.45
C PRO A 258 -10.90 5.65 14.00
N ALA A 259 -10.90 4.70 14.92
CA ALA A 259 -10.94 3.27 14.59
C ALA A 259 -12.29 2.87 13.96
N VAL A 260 -13.39 3.39 14.49
CA VAL A 260 -14.74 3.17 13.94
C VAL A 260 -14.88 3.89 12.61
N SER A 261 -14.48 5.17 12.55
CA SER A 261 -14.53 6.00 11.34
C SER A 261 -13.79 5.31 10.18
N LEU A 262 -12.55 4.90 10.39
CA LEU A 262 -11.78 4.19 9.37
C LEU A 262 -12.41 2.84 8.98
N LYS A 263 -12.85 2.05 9.94
CA LYS A 263 -13.42 0.72 9.68
C LYS A 263 -14.71 0.77 8.86
N LEU A 264 -15.53 1.78 9.10
CA LEU A 264 -16.80 1.98 8.41
C LEU A 264 -16.69 2.89 7.17
N SER A 265 -15.52 3.46 6.88
CA SER A 265 -15.32 4.42 5.76
C SER A 265 -15.72 3.90 4.39
N GLY A 266 -15.72 2.57 4.19
CA GLY A 266 -16.20 1.94 2.95
C GLY A 266 -17.67 2.19 2.64
N PHE A 267 -18.47 2.51 3.66
CA PHE A 267 -19.90 2.77 3.57
C PHE A 267 -20.23 4.27 3.53
N ALA A 268 -19.24 5.15 3.67
CA ALA A 268 -19.43 6.58 3.56
C ALA A 268 -19.86 6.98 2.14
N GLU A 269 -20.64 8.05 2.05
CA GLU A 269 -20.88 8.73 0.78
C GLU A 269 -19.55 9.16 0.14
N GLN A 270 -19.52 9.25 -1.20
CA GLN A 270 -18.29 9.51 -1.95
C GLN A 270 -17.53 10.74 -1.44
N GLN A 271 -18.24 11.83 -1.13
CA GLN A 271 -17.67 13.08 -0.64
C GLN A 271 -17.09 13.01 0.78
N ALA A 272 -17.59 12.10 1.62
CA ALA A 272 -17.14 11.91 3.00
C ALA A 272 -16.16 10.75 3.16
N LYS A 273 -15.96 9.96 2.11
CA LYS A 273 -15.22 8.70 2.15
C LYS A 273 -13.77 8.86 2.57
N LEU A 274 -13.10 9.90 2.12
CA LEU A 274 -11.70 10.13 2.47
C LEU A 274 -11.55 10.75 3.86
N ALA A 275 -12.42 11.68 4.24
CA ALA A 275 -12.40 12.26 5.58
C ALA A 275 -12.56 11.19 6.68
N THR A 276 -13.39 10.17 6.43
CA THR A 276 -13.60 9.04 7.35
C THR A 276 -12.49 8.00 7.28
N ALA A 277 -11.91 7.77 6.09
CA ALA A 277 -10.80 6.82 5.90
C ALA A 277 -9.45 7.33 6.40
N TYR A 278 -9.30 8.64 6.56
CA TYR A 278 -8.08 9.28 7.07
C TYR A 278 -8.42 10.17 8.28
N PRO A 279 -8.90 9.60 9.39
CA PRO A 279 -9.26 10.37 10.56
C PRO A 279 -8.04 11.10 11.15
N VAL A 280 -8.26 12.29 11.70
CA VAL A 280 -7.25 13.09 12.41
C VAL A 280 -7.75 13.27 13.84
N PRO A 281 -7.44 12.31 14.74
CA PRO A 281 -7.85 12.42 16.14
C PRO A 281 -7.02 13.48 16.88
N ASP A 282 -7.58 13.95 18.01
CA ASP A 282 -6.94 14.95 18.87
C ASP A 282 -5.85 14.37 19.80
N TRP A 283 -5.47 13.11 19.56
CA TRP A 283 -4.41 12.47 20.34
C TRP A 283 -3.07 13.12 20.04
N ALA A 284 -2.29 13.34 21.09
CA ALA A 284 -0.94 13.86 20.97
C ALA A 284 -0.01 13.14 21.97
N PRO A 285 1.28 13.06 21.70
CA PRO A 285 2.27 12.71 22.74
C PRO A 285 2.26 13.76 23.85
N ALA A 286 2.64 13.39 25.07
CA ALA A 286 2.65 14.29 26.23
C ALA A 286 3.49 15.56 26.01
N ASP A 287 4.60 15.42 25.27
CA ASP A 287 5.51 16.53 24.93
C ASP A 287 5.24 17.12 23.52
N GLY A 288 4.08 16.82 22.92
CA GLY A 288 3.75 17.22 21.56
C GLY A 288 4.43 16.37 20.49
N TYR A 289 4.29 16.81 19.24
CA TYR A 289 4.87 16.11 18.08
C TYR A 289 6.29 16.59 17.79
N ALA A 290 7.25 15.64 17.79
CA ALA A 290 8.64 15.88 17.37
C ALA A 290 8.84 15.64 15.86
N VAL A 291 7.98 14.84 15.25
CA VAL A 291 7.87 14.67 13.79
C VAL A 291 6.46 15.02 13.36
N ASP A 292 6.28 15.35 12.08
CA ASP A 292 4.97 15.78 11.55
C ASP A 292 3.83 14.83 11.97
N LYS A 293 2.74 15.42 12.42
CA LYS A 293 1.49 14.72 12.73
C LYS A 293 1.04 13.82 11.56
N ALA A 294 1.23 14.28 10.32
CA ALA A 294 0.98 13.51 9.11
C ALA A 294 1.79 12.21 9.06
N LEU A 295 3.08 12.24 9.41
CA LEU A 295 3.94 11.06 9.43
C LEU A 295 3.52 10.10 10.53
N VAL A 296 3.28 10.59 11.75
CA VAL A 296 2.81 9.75 12.87
C VAL A 296 1.51 9.04 12.51
N PHE A 297 0.53 9.75 11.96
CA PHE A 297 -0.76 9.14 11.59
C PHE A 297 -0.66 8.20 10.38
N ALA A 298 0.30 8.41 9.47
CA ALA A 298 0.59 7.45 8.43
C ALA A 298 1.00 6.08 8.99
N PHE A 299 1.85 6.07 10.03
CA PHE A 299 2.22 4.86 10.75
C PHE A 299 1.06 4.29 11.57
N VAL A 300 0.38 5.09 12.39
CA VAL A 300 -0.76 4.63 13.22
C VAL A 300 -1.84 3.98 12.35
N ARG A 301 -2.19 4.59 11.21
CA ARG A 301 -3.16 4.04 10.28
C ARG A 301 -2.73 2.68 9.74
N GLN A 302 -1.46 2.54 9.36
CA GLN A 302 -0.92 1.30 8.80
C GLN A 302 -0.75 0.21 9.86
N GLU A 303 -0.34 0.55 11.08
CA GLU A 303 0.03 -0.40 12.12
C GLU A 303 -1.17 -0.96 12.88
N SER A 304 -2.11 -0.11 13.25
CA SER A 304 -3.22 -0.49 14.13
C SER A 304 -4.60 -0.16 13.58
N ALA A 305 -4.69 0.57 12.45
CA ALA A 305 -5.95 1.19 12.03
C ALA A 305 -6.61 1.98 13.18
N PHE A 306 -5.81 2.71 13.95
CA PHE A 306 -6.20 3.50 15.13
C PHE A 306 -6.71 2.67 16.33
N ASN A 307 -6.57 1.35 16.31
CA ASN A 307 -6.94 0.55 17.47
C ASN A 307 -5.88 0.66 18.58
N ARG A 308 -6.20 1.43 19.64
CA ARG A 308 -5.29 1.63 20.77
C ARG A 308 -4.94 0.35 21.53
N ARG A 309 -5.78 -0.69 21.46
CA ARG A 309 -5.56 -2.00 22.08
C ARG A 309 -5.06 -3.07 21.10
N ALA A 310 -4.59 -2.67 19.93
CA ALA A 310 -4.04 -3.60 18.96
C ALA A 310 -2.86 -4.39 19.54
N LYS A 311 -2.86 -5.70 19.26
CA LYS A 311 -1.78 -6.62 19.63
C LYS A 311 -1.55 -7.59 18.48
N SER A 312 -0.32 -7.61 17.95
CA SER A 312 0.04 -8.56 16.89
C SER A 312 0.35 -9.95 17.46
N HIS A 313 0.37 -10.96 16.59
CA HIS A 313 0.82 -12.32 16.97
C HIS A 313 2.26 -12.33 17.51
N ALA A 314 3.13 -11.47 16.98
CA ALA A 314 4.51 -11.31 17.43
C ALA A 314 4.63 -10.56 18.78
N GLY A 315 3.54 -9.98 19.26
CA GLY A 315 3.47 -9.29 20.55
C GLY A 315 3.71 -7.78 20.49
N ALA A 316 3.71 -7.16 19.30
CA ALA A 316 3.69 -5.71 19.15
C ALA A 316 2.38 -5.12 19.73
N ARG A 317 2.40 -3.89 20.24
CA ARG A 317 1.29 -3.30 21.01
C ARG A 317 1.02 -1.85 20.68
N GLY A 318 -0.25 -1.48 20.79
CA GLY A 318 -0.75 -0.12 20.76
C GLY A 318 -0.82 0.47 19.35
N LEU A 319 -0.99 1.78 19.29
CA LEU A 319 -1.25 2.52 18.06
C LEU A 319 -0.17 2.33 16.99
N MET A 320 1.09 2.39 17.38
CA MET A 320 2.25 2.27 16.50
C MET A 320 2.91 0.88 16.55
N GLN A 321 2.23 -0.13 17.11
CA GLN A 321 2.64 -1.53 17.14
C GLN A 321 4.10 -1.74 17.59
N LEU A 322 4.48 -1.11 18.70
CA LEU A 322 5.83 -1.23 19.23
C LEU A 322 6.06 -2.60 19.88
N MET A 323 7.15 -3.26 19.50
CA MET A 323 7.62 -4.44 20.20
C MET A 323 8.11 -4.05 21.61
N PRO A 324 7.78 -4.81 22.67
CA PRO A 324 8.25 -4.50 24.03
C PRO A 324 9.76 -4.31 24.17
N ARG A 325 10.56 -5.03 23.36
CA ARG A 325 12.02 -4.85 23.32
C ARG A 325 12.42 -3.52 22.70
N THR A 326 11.76 -3.12 21.62
CA THR A 326 12.00 -1.83 20.95
C THR A 326 11.60 -0.68 21.87
N ALA A 327 10.40 -0.76 22.47
CA ALA A 327 9.93 0.23 23.43
C ALA A 327 10.89 0.38 24.63
N SER A 328 11.36 -0.75 25.18
CA SER A 328 12.35 -0.75 26.27
C SER A 328 13.69 -0.10 25.87
N TYR A 329 14.11 -0.28 24.63
CA TYR A 329 15.34 0.32 24.10
C TYR A 329 15.18 1.84 23.92
N VAL A 330 14.10 2.27 23.31
CA VAL A 330 13.79 3.68 23.03
C VAL A 330 13.61 4.47 24.34
N ALA A 331 12.76 3.95 25.24
CA ALA A 331 12.48 4.59 26.53
C ALA A 331 13.62 4.46 27.56
N ARG A 332 14.62 3.61 27.31
CA ARG A 332 15.64 3.18 28.30
C ARG A 332 15.01 2.62 29.59
N GLU A 333 13.82 2.01 29.50
CA GLU A 333 13.04 1.45 30.60
C GLU A 333 12.93 -0.08 30.44
N SER A 334 13.68 -0.84 31.24
CA SER A 334 13.71 -2.31 31.17
C SER A 334 12.38 -2.98 31.55
N ALA A 335 11.56 -2.33 32.40
CA ALA A 335 10.25 -2.81 32.85
C ALA A 335 9.28 -3.04 31.65
N LEU A 336 9.45 -2.33 30.54
CA LEU A 336 8.64 -2.50 29.33
C LEU A 336 8.78 -3.87 28.67
N ARG A 337 9.85 -4.62 28.94
CA ARG A 337 10.00 -6.03 28.50
C ARG A 337 9.13 -6.99 29.32
N GLY A 338 8.78 -6.61 30.53
CA GLY A 338 8.01 -7.40 31.50
C GLY A 338 6.57 -6.91 31.67
N ARG A 339 6.19 -6.65 32.92
CA ARG A 339 4.84 -6.18 33.28
C ARG A 339 4.53 -4.77 32.76
N GLY A 340 5.52 -3.90 32.63
CA GLY A 340 5.37 -2.53 32.10
C GLY A 340 4.91 -2.46 30.64
N LYS A 341 4.99 -3.56 29.87
CA LYS A 341 4.54 -3.61 28.47
C LYS A 341 3.06 -3.22 28.26
N TYR A 342 2.24 -3.26 29.29
CA TYR A 342 0.82 -2.85 29.18
C TYR A 342 0.65 -1.34 29.06
N LYS A 343 1.66 -0.53 29.47
CA LYS A 343 1.69 0.91 29.20
C LYS A 343 1.65 1.23 27.72
N LEU A 344 2.09 0.30 26.85
CA LEU A 344 2.05 0.47 25.39
C LEU A 344 0.62 0.51 24.81
N PHE A 345 -0.40 0.26 25.60
CA PHE A 345 -1.79 0.48 25.19
C PHE A 345 -2.30 1.89 25.53
N ASP A 346 -1.54 2.67 26.26
CA ASP A 346 -1.81 4.08 26.47
C ASP A 346 -1.45 4.85 25.18
N PRO A 347 -2.40 5.63 24.58
CA PRO A 347 -2.18 6.30 23.31
C PRO A 347 -1.04 7.32 23.36
N GLU A 348 -1.01 8.19 24.35
CA GLU A 348 -0.02 9.27 24.47
C GLU A 348 1.39 8.70 24.63
N PHE A 349 1.54 7.73 25.52
CA PHE A 349 2.80 7.02 25.74
C PHE A 349 3.26 6.26 24.50
N ASN A 350 2.33 5.59 23.79
CA ASN A 350 2.66 4.84 22.59
C ASN A 350 3.08 5.75 21.45
N LEU A 351 2.39 6.89 21.25
CA LEU A 351 2.75 7.91 20.27
C LEU A 351 4.10 8.54 20.56
N ALA A 352 4.37 8.88 21.84
CA ALA A 352 5.66 9.43 22.26
C ALA A 352 6.82 8.49 21.93
N LEU A 353 6.70 7.21 22.30
CA LEU A 353 7.75 6.23 21.99
C LEU A 353 7.84 5.91 20.49
N GLY A 354 6.71 5.90 19.79
CA GLY A 354 6.66 5.63 18.34
C GLY A 354 7.37 6.70 17.55
N GLN A 355 7.12 7.98 17.83
CA GLN A 355 7.83 9.08 17.16
C GLN A 355 9.33 9.10 17.51
N GLN A 356 9.70 8.86 18.75
CA GLN A 356 11.12 8.75 19.14
C GLN A 356 11.81 7.60 18.38
N TYR A 357 11.12 6.49 18.15
CA TYR A 357 11.67 5.40 17.35
C TYR A 357 11.85 5.79 15.89
N ILE A 358 10.90 6.52 15.30
CA ILE A 358 11.03 7.06 13.94
C ILE A 358 12.24 8.00 13.84
N GLU A 359 12.40 8.94 14.78
CA GLU A 359 13.55 9.86 14.84
C GLU A 359 14.88 9.11 14.97
N LEU A 360 14.92 8.10 15.85
CA LEU A 360 16.11 7.27 16.04
C LEU A 360 16.49 6.54 14.74
N LEU A 361 15.52 6.01 14.01
CA LEU A 361 15.78 5.39 12.70
C LEU A 361 16.24 6.41 11.67
N MET A 362 15.59 7.58 11.57
CA MET A 362 15.96 8.64 10.64
C MET A 362 17.38 9.17 10.89
N SER A 363 17.82 9.21 12.14
CA SER A 363 19.15 9.67 12.52
C SER A 363 20.26 8.63 12.26
N GLU A 364 19.93 7.36 12.00
CA GLU A 364 20.95 6.34 11.69
C GLU A 364 21.76 6.75 10.44
N ARG A 365 23.10 6.62 10.52
CA ARG A 365 24.02 7.01 9.44
C ARG A 365 23.69 6.40 8.06
N GLY A 366 23.09 5.22 8.03
CA GLY A 366 22.69 4.53 6.79
C GLY A 366 21.30 4.93 6.28
N ILE A 367 20.53 5.72 7.04
CA ILE A 367 19.15 6.13 6.72
C ILE A 367 19.08 7.62 6.37
N GLN A 368 19.59 8.50 7.23
CA GLN A 368 19.74 9.93 6.95
C GLN A 368 18.44 10.60 6.42
N ASN A 369 17.36 10.46 7.17
CA ASN A 369 16.03 10.98 6.84
C ASN A 369 15.39 10.40 5.57
N ASP A 370 15.93 9.34 4.99
CA ASP A 370 15.30 8.66 3.85
C ASP A 370 14.06 7.88 4.30
N LEU A 371 12.90 8.24 3.75
CA LEU A 371 11.61 7.67 4.16
C LEU A 371 11.42 6.21 3.72
N PHE A 372 12.00 5.79 2.58
CA PHE A 372 11.96 4.38 2.17
C PHE A 372 12.77 3.50 3.12
N ARG A 373 13.96 3.96 3.49
CA ARG A 373 14.82 3.29 4.44
C ARG A 373 14.23 3.28 5.84
N THR A 374 13.67 4.41 6.28
CA THR A 374 13.00 4.54 7.58
C THR A 374 11.83 3.56 7.71
N ALA A 375 10.92 3.55 6.73
CA ALA A 375 9.77 2.63 6.74
C ALA A 375 10.22 1.16 6.63
N THR A 376 11.25 0.87 5.83
CA THR A 376 11.85 -0.47 5.73
C THR A 376 12.44 -0.91 7.07
N ALA A 377 13.21 -0.05 7.74
CA ALA A 377 13.82 -0.33 9.03
C ALA A 377 12.79 -0.48 10.14
N TYR A 378 11.73 0.33 10.11
CA TYR A 378 10.62 0.25 11.07
C TYR A 378 9.94 -1.13 11.03
N ASN A 379 9.54 -1.57 9.84
CA ASN A 379 8.81 -2.83 9.66
C ASN A 379 9.72 -4.07 9.77
N ALA A 380 10.88 -4.06 9.12
CA ALA A 380 11.75 -5.24 9.04
C ALA A 380 12.92 -5.23 10.02
N GLY A 381 13.18 -4.11 10.65
CA GLY A 381 14.35 -3.86 11.49
C GLY A 381 15.57 -3.38 10.70
N PRO A 382 16.44 -2.53 11.31
CA PRO A 382 17.61 -1.95 10.65
C PRO A 382 18.64 -2.99 10.20
N GLY A 383 18.67 -4.16 10.85
CA GLY A 383 19.56 -5.28 10.44
C GLY A 383 19.16 -5.86 9.07
N ASN A 384 17.86 -6.03 8.81
CA ASN A 384 17.36 -6.49 7.51
C ASN A 384 17.55 -5.41 6.44
N LEU A 385 17.30 -4.14 6.74
CA LEU A 385 17.57 -3.04 5.83
C LEU A 385 19.03 -3.08 5.34
N ARG A 386 20.02 -3.09 6.25
CA ARG A 386 21.45 -3.16 5.91
C ARG A 386 21.80 -4.39 5.07
N LYS A 387 21.17 -5.54 5.35
CA LYS A 387 21.34 -6.76 4.54
C LYS A 387 20.78 -6.59 3.13
N TRP A 388 19.62 -6.00 2.99
CA TRP A 388 18.95 -5.83 1.70
C TRP A 388 19.64 -4.78 0.83
N GLU A 389 20.08 -3.67 1.40
CA GLU A 389 20.87 -2.65 0.67
C GLU A 389 22.14 -3.23 0.01
N ARG A 390 22.80 -4.15 0.69
CA ARG A 390 23.99 -4.80 0.12
C ARG A 390 23.70 -5.85 -0.95
N ASN A 391 22.53 -6.51 -0.86
CA ASN A 391 22.25 -7.70 -1.66
C ASN A 391 21.22 -7.48 -2.77
N VAL A 392 20.47 -6.37 -2.72
CA VAL A 392 19.43 -6.06 -3.70
C VAL A 392 20.02 -5.16 -4.80
N PRO A 393 20.07 -5.64 -6.04
CA PRO A 393 20.56 -4.81 -7.15
C PRO A 393 19.48 -3.78 -7.50
N HIS A 394 19.75 -2.51 -7.25
CA HIS A 394 18.81 -1.41 -7.52
C HIS A 394 19.42 -0.23 -8.30
N GLY A 395 20.72 -0.24 -8.60
CA GLY A 395 21.36 0.79 -9.42
C GLY A 395 21.15 2.22 -8.90
N ASN A 396 21.03 2.42 -7.60
CA ASN A 396 20.67 3.69 -6.96
C ASN A 396 19.27 4.25 -7.33
N ASP A 397 18.40 3.46 -7.96
CA ASP A 397 17.01 3.81 -8.24
C ASP A 397 16.14 3.52 -6.98
N PRO A 398 15.54 4.55 -6.34
CA PRO A 398 14.78 4.36 -5.11
C PRO A 398 13.53 3.50 -5.31
N LEU A 399 12.83 3.60 -6.44
CA LEU A 399 11.67 2.77 -6.72
C LEU A 399 12.07 1.33 -7.02
N LEU A 400 13.15 1.12 -7.77
CA LEU A 400 13.66 -0.23 -7.99
C LEU A 400 14.12 -0.89 -6.69
N PHE A 401 14.65 -0.11 -5.74
CA PHE A 401 15.00 -0.61 -4.41
C PHE A 401 13.79 -1.19 -3.70
N ILE A 402 12.70 -0.42 -3.54
CA ILE A 402 11.52 -0.89 -2.81
C ILE A 402 10.87 -2.09 -3.50
N GLU A 403 10.78 -2.08 -4.84
CA GLU A 403 10.20 -3.20 -5.59
C GLU A 403 11.05 -4.47 -5.55
N SER A 404 12.33 -4.33 -5.28
CA SER A 404 13.28 -5.44 -5.17
C SER A 404 13.42 -6.00 -3.76
N LEU A 405 12.82 -5.36 -2.74
CA LEU A 405 12.86 -5.87 -1.36
C LEU A 405 12.35 -7.31 -1.29
N PRO A 406 13.07 -8.23 -0.61
CA PRO A 406 12.69 -9.63 -0.53
C PRO A 406 11.35 -9.88 0.17
N SER A 407 11.00 -9.05 1.17
CA SER A 407 9.76 -9.15 1.92
C SER A 407 8.61 -8.45 1.18
N ARG A 408 7.58 -9.23 0.78
CA ARG A 408 6.35 -8.66 0.21
C ARG A 408 5.63 -7.74 1.21
N GLU A 409 5.64 -8.12 2.49
CA GLU A 409 5.02 -7.36 3.56
C GLU A 409 5.69 -5.99 3.68
N THR A 410 7.03 -5.96 3.73
CA THR A 410 7.78 -4.71 3.87
C THR A 410 7.63 -3.80 2.65
N ARG A 411 7.61 -4.33 1.42
CA ARG A 411 7.31 -3.52 0.23
C ARG A 411 5.96 -2.82 0.36
N ALA A 412 4.91 -3.61 0.62
CA ALA A 412 3.57 -3.07 0.76
C ALA A 412 3.45 -2.11 1.95
N PHE A 413 4.25 -2.31 3.00
CA PHE A 413 4.32 -1.40 4.13
C PHE A 413 4.90 -0.04 3.72
N VAL A 414 6.04 -0.04 3.05
CA VAL A 414 6.71 1.18 2.57
C VAL A 414 5.77 1.99 1.66
N GLU A 415 5.19 1.35 0.65
CA GLU A 415 4.24 2.01 -0.26
C GLU A 415 3.06 2.64 0.49
N ARG A 416 2.48 1.91 1.47
CA ARG A 416 1.34 2.41 2.25
C ARG A 416 1.71 3.55 3.19
N ILE A 417 2.88 3.50 3.82
CA ILE A 417 3.35 4.60 4.68
C ILE A 417 3.46 5.88 3.86
N LEU A 418 4.12 5.85 2.70
CA LEU A 418 4.28 7.04 1.88
C LEU A 418 2.93 7.52 1.30
N THR A 419 2.09 6.60 0.83
CA THR A 419 0.73 6.93 0.38
C THR A 419 -0.07 7.61 1.50
N ASN A 420 -0.06 7.03 2.71
CA ASN A 420 -0.75 7.61 3.85
C ASN A 420 -0.18 8.99 4.22
N LEU A 421 1.15 9.13 4.25
CA LEU A 421 1.83 10.40 4.53
C LEU A 421 1.37 11.51 3.58
N TRP A 422 1.38 11.25 2.27
CA TRP A 422 0.99 12.26 1.27
C TRP A 422 -0.48 12.63 1.38
N ILE A 423 -1.37 11.66 1.63
CA ILE A 423 -2.80 11.92 1.82
C ILE A 423 -3.04 12.68 3.13
N TYR A 424 -2.33 12.36 4.23
CA TYR A 424 -2.43 13.13 5.47
C TYR A 424 -1.86 14.55 5.33
N ARG A 425 -0.79 14.73 4.58
CA ARG A 425 -0.25 16.07 4.30
C ARG A 425 -1.25 16.91 3.52
N ASP A 426 -1.87 16.37 2.50
CA ASP A 426 -2.96 17.05 1.79
C ASP A 426 -4.10 17.43 2.74
N ARG A 427 -4.55 16.51 3.60
CA ARG A 427 -5.58 16.76 4.59
C ARG A 427 -5.23 17.87 5.59
N LEU A 428 -3.96 18.03 5.91
CA LEU A 428 -3.45 19.03 6.85
C LEU A 428 -2.95 20.31 6.15
N GLY A 429 -3.16 20.42 4.84
CA GLY A 429 -2.75 21.58 4.04
C GLY A 429 -1.23 21.71 3.90
N GLN A 430 -0.48 20.62 4.00
CA GLN A 430 0.96 20.57 3.96
C GLN A 430 1.49 20.18 2.58
N ASN A 431 2.70 20.61 2.24
CA ASN A 431 3.41 20.17 1.05
C ASN A 431 3.92 18.74 1.18
N SER A 432 4.20 18.09 0.04
CA SER A 432 4.71 16.71 -0.02
C SER A 432 6.05 16.62 -0.74
N PRO A 433 7.17 17.18 -0.19
CA PRO A 433 8.49 17.20 -0.84
C PRO A 433 8.99 15.81 -1.23
N SER A 434 8.74 14.80 -0.39
CA SER A 434 9.13 13.42 -0.68
C SER A 434 8.42 12.81 -1.88
N LEU A 435 7.23 13.29 -2.23
CA LEU A 435 6.53 12.92 -3.47
C LEU A 435 7.24 13.52 -4.69
N ASP A 436 7.66 14.78 -4.59
CA ASP A 436 8.46 15.46 -5.62
C ASP A 436 9.82 14.79 -5.83
N ASP A 437 10.48 14.39 -4.74
CA ASP A 437 11.75 13.67 -4.82
C ASP A 437 11.63 12.39 -5.64
N ILE A 438 10.63 11.56 -5.36
CA ILE A 438 10.44 10.29 -6.08
C ILE A 438 10.12 10.51 -7.55
N VAL A 439 9.26 11.49 -7.86
CA VAL A 439 8.94 11.84 -9.26
C VAL A 439 10.18 12.29 -10.00
N ALA A 440 11.07 13.02 -9.34
CA ALA A 440 12.35 13.46 -9.89
C ALA A 440 13.45 12.37 -9.87
N GLY A 441 13.13 11.13 -9.49
CA GLY A 441 14.09 10.02 -9.40
C GLY A 441 15.05 10.09 -8.21
N ARG A 442 14.78 10.93 -7.22
CA ARG A 442 15.57 11.08 -6.00
C ARG A 442 15.03 10.21 -4.87
N TRP A 443 15.87 9.92 -3.89
CA TRP A 443 15.47 9.26 -2.65
C TRP A 443 14.57 10.20 -1.82
N PRO A 444 13.40 9.73 -1.35
CA PRO A 444 12.43 10.57 -0.63
C PRO A 444 12.96 10.92 0.76
N ARG A 445 13.31 12.17 0.97
CA ARG A 445 13.75 12.64 2.28
C ARG A 445 12.59 13.17 3.10
N TYR A 446 12.66 12.93 4.40
CA TYR A 446 11.76 13.57 5.34
C TYR A 446 12.18 15.04 5.51
N GLU A 447 11.23 15.93 5.30
CA GLU A 447 11.31 17.35 5.60
C GLU A 447 10.09 17.70 6.45
N ALA A 448 10.31 18.27 7.64
CA ALA A 448 9.24 18.68 8.53
C ALA A 448 8.37 19.75 7.86
N GLN A 449 7.05 19.62 7.95
CA GLN A 449 6.07 20.54 7.39
C GLN A 449 5.22 21.18 8.48
N ASP A 450 5.15 20.58 9.68
CA ASP A 450 4.55 21.24 10.83
C ASP A 450 5.49 22.41 11.20
N THR A 451 5.03 23.64 11.00
CA THR A 451 5.68 24.78 11.64
C THR A 451 5.47 24.58 13.13
N ASN A 452 6.55 24.38 13.88
CA ASN A 452 6.50 24.40 15.34
C ASN A 452 5.81 25.72 15.70
N GLY A 453 4.51 25.63 15.98
CA GLY A 453 3.72 26.78 16.37
C GLY A 453 4.28 27.34 17.67
N THR A 454 5.00 28.40 17.53
CA THR A 454 5.02 29.45 18.55
C THR A 454 3.71 30.22 18.35
N ASP A 455 2.60 29.72 18.91
CA ASP A 455 1.44 30.51 19.30
C ASP A 455 0.91 30.00 20.65
#